data_e7b5fdd776ec41c266775a162012cdea
#
_entry.id   e7b5fdd776ec41c266775a162012cdea
#
_cell.length_a   1.000
_cell.length_b   1.000
_cell.length_c   1.000
_cell.angle_alpha   90.00
_cell.angle_beta   90.00
_cell.angle_gamma   90.00
#
_symmetry.space_group_name_H-M   'P 1'
#
loop_
_entity.id
_entity.type
_entity.pdbx_description
1 polymer ?
#
loop_
_entity_poly.entity_id
_entity_poly.type
_entity_poly.pdbx_seq_one_letter_code
_entity_poly.pdbx_strand_id
1 'polypeptide(L)' 'MERMITPEQLAIRWHTSVSYLANLRSQGKGCPYVKLSRRVMYQLADVKRYELDRRVAAEFVRPRK' A
#
# COMPACT_ATOMS: atom_id res chain seq x y z
N MET A 1 6.32 19.04 -2.61
CA MET A 1 6.01 18.54 -1.30
C MET A 1 5.36 17.18 -1.40
N GLU A 2 5.81 16.25 -0.62
CA GLU A 2 5.32 14.90 -0.74
C GLU A 2 4.12 14.71 0.12
N ARG A 3 3.18 13.93 -0.39
CA ARG A 3 2.00 13.60 0.37
C ARG A 3 2.18 12.25 1.01
N MET A 4 1.67 12.15 2.19
CA MET A 4 1.69 10.89 2.91
C MET A 4 0.29 10.52 3.32
N ILE A 5 0.05 9.22 3.39
CA ILE A 5 -1.26 8.74 3.81
C ILE A 5 -1.07 7.75 4.95
N THR A 6 -2.11 7.62 5.73
CA THR A 6 -2.08 6.71 6.88
C THR A 6 -2.39 5.29 6.42
N PRO A 7 -2.07 4.30 7.26
CA PRO A 7 -2.46 2.93 6.91
C PRO A 7 -3.97 2.80 6.74
N GLU A 8 -4.73 3.55 7.51
CA GLU A 8 -6.18 3.51 7.40
C GLU A 8 -6.63 4.00 6.03
N GLN A 9 -6.01 5.09 5.57
CA GLN A 9 -6.35 5.63 4.26
C GLN A 9 -5.94 4.66 3.16
N LEU A 10 -4.80 4.04 3.31
CA LEU A 10 -4.35 3.08 2.33
C LEU A 10 -5.25 1.86 2.30
N ALA A 11 -5.70 1.41 3.45
CA ALA A 11 -6.61 0.28 3.53
C ALA A 11 -7.89 0.58 2.78
N ILE A 12 -8.41 1.78 2.95
CA ILE A 12 -9.62 2.18 2.25
C ILE A 12 -9.37 2.22 0.74
N ARG A 13 -8.26 2.79 0.36
CA ARG A 13 -7.91 2.93 -1.05
C ARG A 13 -7.83 1.57 -1.73
N TRP A 14 -7.30 0.58 -1.02
CA TRP A 14 -7.09 -0.75 -1.59
C TRP A 14 -8.18 -1.74 -1.20
N HIS A 15 -9.18 -1.30 -0.50
CA HIS A 15 -10.29 -2.16 -0.06
C HIS A 15 -9.77 -3.34 0.76
N THR A 16 -8.90 -3.04 1.69
CA THR A 16 -8.36 -4.07 2.55
C THR A 16 -8.39 -3.59 3.99
N SER A 17 -7.69 -4.27 4.88
CA SER A 17 -7.69 -3.92 6.30
C SER A 17 -6.33 -3.42 6.72
N VAL A 18 -6.33 -2.67 7.81
CA VAL A 18 -5.09 -2.21 8.41
C VAL A 18 -4.26 -3.40 8.89
N SER A 19 -4.94 -4.42 9.36
CA SER A 19 -4.24 -5.63 9.81
C SER A 19 -3.49 -6.29 8.68
N TYR A 20 -4.09 -6.36 7.53
CA TYR A 20 -3.44 -6.95 6.38
C TYR A 20 -2.18 -6.18 6.02
N LEU A 21 -2.27 -4.85 6.05
CA LEU A 21 -1.11 -4.04 5.75
C LEU A 21 0.00 -4.25 6.78
N ALA A 22 -0.39 -4.37 8.04
CA ALA A 22 0.58 -4.61 9.10
C ALA A 22 1.28 -5.96 8.91
N ASN A 23 0.52 -6.96 8.49
CA ASN A 23 1.10 -8.26 8.23
C ASN A 23 2.12 -8.21 7.10
N LEU A 24 1.80 -7.48 6.06
CA LEU A 24 2.74 -7.32 4.95
C LEU A 24 4.03 -6.66 5.43
N ARG A 25 3.90 -5.63 6.25
CA ARG A 25 5.08 -4.94 6.77
C ARG A 25 5.95 -5.88 7.59
N SER A 26 5.31 -6.68 8.42
CA SER A 26 6.06 -7.56 9.29
C SER A 26 6.75 -8.66 8.50
N GLN A 27 6.26 -8.98 7.33
CA GLN A 27 6.88 -9.96 6.45
C GLN A 27 7.90 -9.34 5.51
N GLY A 28 8.08 -8.04 5.59
CA GLY A 28 8.99 -7.36 4.67
C GLY A 28 8.44 -7.25 3.28
N LYS A 29 7.13 -7.31 3.15
CA LYS A 29 6.48 -7.26 1.86
C LYS A 29 5.59 -6.04 1.78
N GLY A 30 5.00 -5.83 0.63
CA GLY A 30 4.05 -4.76 0.45
C GLY A 30 4.71 -3.46 0.06
N CYS A 31 3.96 -2.40 0.21
CA CYS A 31 4.40 -1.08 -0.22
C CYS A 31 5.44 -0.51 0.74
N PRO A 32 6.46 0.17 0.23
CA PRO A 32 7.40 0.85 1.13
C PRO A 32 6.70 1.84 2.04
N TYR A 33 7.21 1.99 3.22
CA TYR A 33 6.60 2.88 4.19
C TYR A 33 7.65 3.64 4.97
N VAL A 34 7.19 4.66 5.68
CA VAL A 34 8.05 5.48 6.52
C VAL A 34 7.58 5.34 7.94
N LYS A 35 8.50 5.12 8.85
CA LYS A 35 8.15 5.03 10.25
C LYS A 35 8.58 6.30 10.95
N LEU A 36 7.60 7.04 11.43
CA LEU A 36 7.85 8.29 12.12
C LEU A 36 7.46 8.11 13.58
N SER A 37 8.45 7.99 14.43
CA SER A 37 8.19 7.72 15.83
C SER A 37 7.40 6.45 15.96
N ARG A 38 6.17 6.55 16.38
CA ARG A 38 5.32 5.38 16.54
C ARG A 38 4.36 5.20 15.41
N ARG A 39 4.42 6.09 14.43
CA ARG A 39 3.44 6.08 13.36
C ARG A 39 4.05 5.53 12.10
N VAL A 40 3.25 4.81 11.37
CA VAL A 40 3.62 4.35 10.05
C VAL A 40 2.86 5.19 9.05
N MET A 41 3.58 5.68 8.06
CA MET A 41 2.97 6.46 7.00
C MET A 41 3.46 5.92 5.67
N TYR A 42 2.67 6.13 4.65
CA TYR A 42 3.04 5.73 3.30
C TYR A 42 3.14 6.96 2.42
N GLN A 43 4.21 7.07 1.66
CA GLN A 43 4.32 8.17 0.73
C GLN A 43 3.46 7.86 -0.47
N LEU A 44 2.65 8.82 -0.85
CA LEU A 44 1.72 8.59 -1.95
C LEU A 44 2.44 8.22 -3.23
N ALA A 45 3.61 8.80 -3.47
CA ALA A 45 4.39 8.46 -4.65
C ALA A 45 4.76 6.98 -4.66
N ASP A 46 5.14 6.44 -3.52
CA ASP A 46 5.48 5.03 -3.40
C ASP A 46 4.25 4.16 -3.59
N VAL A 47 3.12 4.61 -3.06
CA VAL A 47 1.88 3.87 -3.20
C VAL A 47 1.50 3.76 -4.67
N LYS A 48 1.59 4.86 -5.38
CA LYS A 48 1.25 4.86 -6.79
C LYS A 48 2.18 3.98 -7.60
N ARG A 49 3.45 4.00 -7.25
CA ARG A 49 4.41 3.18 -7.95
C ARG A 49 4.15 1.70 -7.70
N TYR A 50 3.87 1.36 -6.46
CA TYR A 50 3.55 -0.01 -6.10
C TYR A 50 2.31 -0.48 -6.85
N GLU A 51 1.30 0.37 -6.91
CA GLU A 51 0.07 0.05 -7.62
C GLU A 51 0.34 -0.16 -9.10
N LEU A 52 1.21 0.65 -9.65
CA LEU A 52 1.51 0.54 -11.05
C LEU A 52 2.17 -0.80 -11.38
N ASP A 53 3.08 -1.22 -10.55
CA ASP A 53 3.72 -2.52 -10.71
C ASP A 53 2.73 -3.65 -10.57
N ARG A 54 1.87 -3.55 -9.58
CA ARG A 54 0.88 -4.59 -9.34
C ARG A 54 -0.22 -4.57 -10.36
N ARG A 55 -0.45 -3.42 -10.93
CA ARG A 55 -1.49 -3.27 -11.91
C ARG A 55 -1.23 -4.11 -13.14
N VAL A 56 0.01 -4.19 -13.53
CA VAL A 56 0.35 -5.03 -14.66
C VAL A 56 0.02 -6.47 -14.35
N ALA A 57 0.36 -6.91 -13.18
CA ALA A 57 0.05 -8.27 -12.76
C ALA A 57 -1.44 -8.47 -12.64
N ALA A 58 -2.13 -7.47 -12.14
CA ALA A 58 -3.56 -7.57 -11.95
C ALA A 58 -4.29 -7.70 -13.29
N GLU A 59 -3.80 -7.04 -14.28
CA GLU A 59 -4.42 -7.13 -15.57
C GLU A 59 -4.34 -8.51 -16.13
N PHE A 60 -3.27 -9.16 -15.87
CA PHE A 60 -3.15 -10.51 -16.29
C PHE A 60 -4.10 -11.42 -15.62
N VAL A 61 -4.22 -11.26 -14.36
CA VAL A 61 -5.00 -12.13 -13.54
C VAL A 61 -6.45 -11.83 -13.62
N ARG A 62 -6.80 -10.60 -13.80
CA ARG A 62 -8.13 -10.15 -13.67
C ARG A 62 -9.01 -10.75 -14.70
N PRO A 63 -9.98 -11.27 -14.34
CA PRO A 63 -10.93 -11.82 -15.24
C PRO A 63 -11.98 -10.83 -15.58
N ARG A 64 -12.48 -10.43 -15.28
CA ARG A 64 -13.37 -9.77 -15.14
C ARG A 64 -14.24 -9.43 -14.79
N LYS A 65 -14.64 -9.53 -14.53
CA LYS A 65 -15.42 -9.30 -14.15
C LYS A 65 -15.91 -9.09 -14.10
#